data_ba2be61f8640df8d715b87f136c4df0a
#
_entry.id   ba2be61f8640df8d715b87f136c4df0a
#
_cell.length_a   1.000
_cell.length_b   1.000
_cell.length_c   1.000
_cell.angle_alpha   90.00
_cell.angle_beta   90.00
_cell.angle_gamma   90.00
#
_symmetry.space_group_name_H-M   'P 1'
#
loop_
_entity.id
_entity.type
_entity.pdbx_description
1 polymer ?
#
loop_
_entity_poly.entity_id
_entity_poly.type
_entity_poly.pdbx_seq_one_letter_code
_entity_poly.pdbx_strand_id
1 'polypeptide(L)'
;FNITPYLQKTAQQELVIKVFDSQWAGGQPHGKQSLNPNGIWYTPVTGIWQTVWLEPVAKTHLSDFLIVPDIDNEQMKITLMPNALSDDMSAVIRVLADKKEVTKMKVSSFGEELQIPVKNPRLWSPESPFLYDVEIELQKDGKTVDIVKSYAGMRKIALERKDGKPCIYLNNKPLFQYGVLDQGWWPDGLYTAPSDEALEYDVKMVKEMGFNMIRKHVKVEPARWYYHCDKLGMLVWQDIPNATTNTQRNDWVETNFVREAHNIMNCLKNTPSIITWVAFNEGWGQYDRKDIEDKREAYTRMAVKKVQEKSNGRLVNAASGWFDYEIGDMIDKHHYPLPAV
;
A
#
# COMPACT_ATOMS: atom_id res chain seq x y z
N PHE A 1 -1.04 10.29 17.02
CA PHE A 1 -0.81 11.35 18.00
C PHE A 1 -0.87 10.78 19.40
N ASN A 2 0.10 11.12 20.28
CA ASN A 2 0.03 10.77 21.69
C ASN A 2 -0.82 11.80 22.43
N ILE A 3 -2.01 11.40 22.88
CA ILE A 3 -2.93 12.28 23.61
C ILE A 3 -2.80 12.14 25.13
N THR A 4 -1.99 11.20 25.63
CA THR A 4 -1.83 10.91 27.06
C THR A 4 -1.56 12.17 27.94
N PRO A 5 -0.68 13.12 27.53
CA PRO A 5 -0.42 14.32 28.32
C PRO A 5 -1.61 15.27 28.45
N TYR A 6 -2.63 15.13 27.61
CA TYR A 6 -3.79 16.02 27.51
C TYR A 6 -5.05 15.42 28.14
N LEU A 7 -5.00 14.15 28.57
CA LEU A 7 -6.15 13.50 29.20
C LEU A 7 -6.50 14.15 30.54
N GLN A 8 -7.79 14.44 30.73
CA GLN A 8 -8.34 14.97 31.97
C GLN A 8 -8.56 13.82 32.97
N LYS A 9 -8.53 14.16 34.29
CA LYS A 9 -8.88 13.22 35.39
C LYS A 9 -10.40 12.99 35.49
N THR A 10 -11.14 13.10 34.42
CA THR A 10 -12.59 12.91 34.33
C THR A 10 -12.90 11.68 33.50
N ALA A 11 -14.06 11.07 33.69
CA ALA A 11 -14.48 9.91 32.90
C ALA A 11 -14.76 10.27 31.44
N GLN A 12 -15.10 11.51 31.15
CA GLN A 12 -15.41 12.00 29.81
C GLN A 12 -14.25 12.82 29.26
N GLN A 13 -13.85 12.53 28.04
CA GLN A 13 -12.83 13.27 27.29
C GLN A 13 -13.47 13.89 26.06
N GLU A 14 -13.03 15.07 25.67
CA GLU A 14 -13.44 15.74 24.44
C GLU A 14 -12.25 15.81 23.48
N LEU A 15 -12.47 15.34 22.24
CA LEU A 15 -11.50 15.41 21.16
C LEU A 15 -12.06 16.29 20.04
N VAL A 16 -11.39 17.38 19.73
CA VAL A 16 -11.76 18.27 18.61
C VAL A 16 -10.77 18.09 17.49
N ILE A 17 -11.26 17.73 16.30
CA ILE A 17 -10.45 17.59 15.09
C ILE A 17 -10.87 18.67 14.09
N LYS A 18 -9.92 19.51 13.69
CA LYS A 18 -10.12 20.51 12.64
C LYS A 18 -9.47 20.02 11.35
N VAL A 19 -10.25 19.91 10.28
CA VAL A 19 -9.77 19.58 8.95
C VAL A 19 -9.78 20.85 8.10
N PHE A 20 -8.69 21.07 7.37
CA PHE A 20 -8.58 22.08 6.32
C PHE A 20 -8.07 21.40 5.07
N ASP A 21 -8.84 21.49 4.00
CA ASP A 21 -8.53 20.94 2.69
C ASP A 21 -8.84 21.97 1.62
N SER A 22 -7.82 22.49 0.97
CA SER A 22 -7.94 23.53 -0.04
C SER A 22 -8.21 22.98 -1.45
N GLN A 23 -8.34 21.68 -1.62
CA GLN A 23 -8.59 20.94 -2.88
C GLN A 23 -7.60 21.31 -4.00
N TRP A 24 -7.65 22.54 -4.53
CA TRP A 24 -6.89 23.01 -5.70
C TRP A 24 -5.77 23.98 -5.36
N ALA A 25 -5.73 24.54 -4.16
CA ALA A 25 -4.68 25.45 -3.77
C ALA A 25 -3.53 24.69 -3.10
N GLY A 26 -2.29 24.95 -3.51
CA GLY A 26 -1.10 24.41 -2.88
C GLY A 26 -0.44 23.23 -3.60
N GLY A 27 -1.05 22.65 -4.64
CA GLY A 27 -0.43 21.62 -5.47
C GLY A 27 -0.25 20.24 -4.82
N GLN A 28 -0.98 19.97 -3.74
CA GLN A 28 -1.02 18.63 -3.14
C GLN A 28 -1.67 17.63 -4.10
N PRO A 29 -1.32 16.34 -3.98
CA PRO A 29 -2.03 15.26 -4.65
C PRO A 29 -3.50 15.22 -4.25
N HIS A 30 -4.42 15.13 -5.19
CA HIS A 30 -5.87 15.09 -4.95
C HIS A 30 -6.61 14.04 -5.79
N GLY A 31 -5.90 13.30 -6.65
CA GLY A 31 -6.49 12.30 -7.52
C GLY A 31 -7.47 12.91 -8.52
N LYS A 32 -8.62 12.27 -8.71
CA LYS A 32 -9.66 12.72 -9.66
C LYS A 32 -10.70 13.68 -9.06
N GLN A 33 -10.42 14.30 -7.94
CA GLN A 33 -11.32 15.30 -7.36
C GLN A 33 -11.27 16.62 -8.15
N SER A 34 -12.42 17.24 -8.40
CA SER A 34 -12.53 18.48 -9.15
C SER A 34 -13.64 19.37 -8.60
N LEU A 35 -13.38 20.69 -8.45
CA LEU A 35 -14.38 21.68 -8.10
C LEU A 35 -15.43 21.86 -9.22
N ASN A 36 -15.13 21.40 -10.43
CA ASN A 36 -16.06 21.36 -11.55
C ASN A 36 -16.13 19.92 -12.10
N PRO A 37 -16.83 19.00 -11.38
CA PRO A 37 -16.88 17.59 -11.73
C PRO A 37 -17.65 17.39 -13.02
N ASN A 38 -16.95 16.84 -14.02
CA ASN A 38 -17.54 16.48 -15.32
C ASN A 38 -16.65 15.43 -16.00
N GLY A 39 -17.20 14.69 -16.97
CA GLY A 39 -16.46 13.65 -17.69
C GLY A 39 -15.89 12.60 -16.76
N ILE A 40 -14.57 12.54 -16.65
CA ILE A 40 -13.84 11.56 -15.83
C ILE A 40 -13.53 12.04 -14.41
N TRP A 41 -14.02 13.21 -14.01
CA TRP A 41 -13.75 13.85 -12.72
C TRP A 41 -14.92 13.73 -11.77
N TYR A 42 -14.63 13.72 -10.48
CA TYR A 42 -15.60 13.52 -9.40
C TYR A 42 -15.70 14.73 -8.48
N THR A 43 -16.82 14.82 -7.79
CA THR A 43 -17.06 15.83 -6.75
C THR A 43 -15.99 15.74 -5.66
N PRO A 44 -15.36 16.85 -5.27
CA PRO A 44 -14.37 16.83 -4.23
C PRO A 44 -15.02 16.63 -2.86
N VAL A 45 -14.28 16.03 -1.95
CA VAL A 45 -14.70 15.81 -0.57
C VAL A 45 -13.69 16.41 0.39
N THR A 46 -14.18 16.99 1.48
CA THR A 46 -13.35 17.50 2.58
C THR A 46 -13.80 16.88 3.88
N GLY A 47 -12.85 16.41 4.67
CA GLY A 47 -13.13 15.83 5.97
C GLY A 47 -12.40 14.51 6.20
N ILE A 48 -12.80 13.84 7.28
CA ILE A 48 -12.27 12.52 7.64
C ILE A 48 -13.14 11.47 6.98
N TRP A 49 -12.57 10.70 6.06
CA TRP A 49 -13.30 9.67 5.30
C TRP A 49 -12.81 8.23 5.59
N GLN A 50 -11.75 8.08 6.39
CA GLN A 50 -11.26 6.79 6.87
C GLN A 50 -11.49 6.64 8.37
N THR A 51 -11.29 5.43 8.89
CA THR A 51 -11.48 5.11 10.30
C THR A 51 -10.59 5.96 11.21
N VAL A 52 -11.17 6.50 12.27
CA VAL A 52 -10.45 7.10 13.40
C VAL A 52 -10.60 6.19 14.61
N TRP A 53 -9.49 5.90 15.29
CA TRP A 53 -9.50 5.07 16.49
C TRP A 53 -8.54 5.60 17.56
N LEU A 54 -8.76 5.16 18.79
CA LEU A 54 -7.83 5.33 19.90
C LEU A 54 -7.32 3.94 20.28
N GLU A 55 -6.02 3.84 20.46
CA GLU A 55 -5.34 2.61 20.85
C GLU A 55 -4.56 2.84 22.13
N PRO A 56 -4.90 2.15 23.25
CA PRO A 56 -4.08 2.15 24.43
C PRO A 56 -2.87 1.26 24.22
N VAL A 57 -1.68 1.84 24.33
CA VAL A 57 -0.42 1.12 24.19
C VAL A 57 0.41 1.21 25.47
N ALA A 58 1.23 0.20 25.75
CA ALA A 58 2.18 0.25 26.85
C ALA A 58 3.22 1.37 26.62
N LYS A 59 3.88 1.82 27.69
CA LYS A 59 4.96 2.82 27.58
C LYS A 59 6.08 2.35 26.67
N THR A 60 6.40 1.07 26.70
CA THR A 60 7.27 0.39 25.73
C THR A 60 6.38 -0.49 24.87
N HIS A 61 6.32 -0.24 23.57
CA HIS A 61 5.46 -0.94 22.62
C HIS A 61 6.13 -1.06 21.27
N LEU A 62 5.63 -1.95 20.43
CA LEU A 62 6.04 -2.07 19.04
C LEU A 62 5.36 -0.98 18.21
N SER A 63 6.11 0.02 17.80
CA SER A 63 5.55 1.16 17.04
C SER A 63 5.37 0.87 15.56
N ASP A 64 6.18 -0.04 14.99
CA ASP A 64 6.09 -0.42 13.59
C ASP A 64 6.80 -1.75 13.33
N PHE A 65 6.47 -2.40 12.20
CA PHE A 65 7.15 -3.61 11.72
C PHE A 65 6.99 -3.76 10.20
N LEU A 66 7.92 -4.49 9.60
CA LEU A 66 7.88 -4.86 8.18
C LEU A 66 7.99 -6.37 8.05
N ILE A 67 7.14 -6.97 7.20
CA ILE A 67 7.20 -8.38 6.82
C ILE A 67 7.42 -8.47 5.31
N VAL A 68 8.51 -9.09 4.89
CA VAL A 68 8.81 -9.36 3.49
C VAL A 68 8.94 -10.88 3.29
N PRO A 69 8.05 -11.52 2.55
CA PRO A 69 8.14 -12.95 2.28
C PRO A 69 9.32 -13.26 1.36
N ASP A 70 10.02 -14.33 1.65
CA ASP A 70 11.13 -14.88 0.86
C ASP A 70 10.87 -16.37 0.63
N ILE A 71 10.12 -16.67 -0.44
CA ILE A 71 9.68 -18.04 -0.73
C ILE A 71 10.82 -18.93 -1.19
N ASP A 72 11.87 -18.36 -1.79
CA ASP A 72 13.01 -19.11 -2.32
C ASP A 72 13.87 -19.67 -1.17
N ASN A 73 13.90 -18.97 -0.02
CA ASN A 73 14.59 -19.40 1.19
C ASN A 73 13.62 -19.93 2.27
N GLU A 74 12.35 -20.11 1.97
CA GLU A 74 11.32 -20.62 2.89
C GLU A 74 11.28 -19.85 4.22
N GLN A 75 11.24 -18.51 4.15
CA GLN A 75 11.27 -17.64 5.33
C GLN A 75 10.47 -16.37 5.16
N MET A 76 10.12 -15.72 6.27
CA MET A 76 9.71 -14.33 6.32
C MET A 76 10.86 -13.49 6.86
N LYS A 77 11.18 -12.40 6.20
CA LYS A 77 12.10 -11.38 6.68
C LYS A 77 11.29 -10.37 7.46
N ILE A 78 11.54 -10.27 8.77
CA ILE A 78 10.77 -9.40 9.66
C ILE A 78 11.69 -8.38 10.30
N THR A 79 11.33 -7.10 10.21
CA THR A 79 12.01 -6.01 10.92
C THR A 79 11.07 -5.46 11.97
N LEU A 80 11.52 -5.41 13.23
CA LEU A 80 10.75 -4.89 14.37
C LEU A 80 11.28 -3.52 14.79
N MET A 81 10.38 -2.57 14.99
CA MET A 81 10.72 -1.19 15.35
C MET A 81 9.94 -0.79 16.61
N PRO A 82 10.43 -1.07 17.82
CA PRO A 82 9.82 -0.59 19.05
C PRO A 82 10.02 0.94 19.19
N ASN A 83 9.16 1.58 19.98
CA ASN A 83 9.21 3.03 20.21
C ASN A 83 10.43 3.46 21.06
N ALA A 84 11.06 2.54 21.76
CA ALA A 84 12.27 2.73 22.54
C ALA A 84 13.07 1.43 22.59
N LEU A 85 14.38 1.53 22.70
CA LEU A 85 15.31 0.40 22.80
C LEU A 85 15.98 0.37 24.19
N SER A 86 16.18 -0.82 24.75
CA SER A 86 17.01 -1.08 25.92
C SER A 86 17.54 -2.53 25.89
N ASP A 87 18.64 -2.79 26.57
CA ASP A 87 19.36 -4.09 26.53
C ASP A 87 18.55 -5.26 27.13
N ASP A 88 17.53 -4.96 27.94
CA ASP A 88 16.62 -5.91 28.57
C ASP A 88 15.42 -6.32 27.70
N MET A 89 15.40 -5.85 26.43
CA MET A 89 14.31 -6.13 25.51
C MET A 89 14.54 -7.39 24.67
N SER A 90 13.45 -8.09 24.41
CA SER A 90 13.39 -9.19 23.45
C SER A 90 11.99 -9.24 22.82
N ALA A 91 11.84 -9.99 21.73
CA ALA A 91 10.53 -10.29 21.17
C ALA A 91 10.40 -11.80 20.92
N VAL A 92 9.16 -12.29 20.98
CA VAL A 92 8.80 -13.63 20.53
C VAL A 92 7.89 -13.47 19.32
N ILE A 93 8.34 -14.00 18.18
CA ILE A 93 7.58 -14.01 16.94
C ILE A 93 6.99 -15.41 16.77
N ARG A 94 5.67 -15.49 16.56
CA ARG A 94 4.96 -16.73 16.23
C ARG A 94 4.32 -16.58 14.86
N VAL A 95 4.48 -17.60 14.03
CA VAL A 95 3.78 -17.72 12.74
C VAL A 95 2.85 -18.90 12.83
N LEU A 96 1.58 -18.69 12.50
CA LEU A 96 0.55 -19.72 12.59
C LEU A 96 -0.10 -19.97 11.22
N ALA A 97 -0.33 -21.25 10.92
CA ALA A 97 -1.13 -21.71 9.79
C ALA A 97 -2.38 -22.38 10.32
N ASP A 98 -3.58 -21.90 9.92
CA ASP A 98 -4.85 -22.43 10.41
C ASP A 98 -4.89 -22.52 11.95
N LYS A 99 -4.43 -21.47 12.64
CA LYS A 99 -4.31 -21.34 14.11
C LYS A 99 -3.30 -22.31 14.77
N LYS A 100 -2.51 -23.04 14.00
CA LYS A 100 -1.46 -23.91 14.51
C LYS A 100 -0.09 -23.23 14.34
N GLU A 101 0.68 -23.17 15.41
CA GLU A 101 2.03 -22.63 15.39
C GLU A 101 2.93 -23.47 14.45
N VAL A 102 3.48 -22.84 13.43
CA VAL A 102 4.43 -23.46 12.49
C VAL A 102 5.85 -22.99 12.74
N THR A 103 6.00 -21.81 13.34
CA THR A 103 7.29 -21.26 13.76
C THR A 103 7.12 -20.43 15.01
N LYS A 104 8.09 -20.56 15.92
CA LYS A 104 8.27 -19.70 17.09
C LYS A 104 9.74 -19.35 17.25
N MET A 105 10.04 -18.07 17.32
CA MET A 105 11.42 -17.61 17.47
C MET A 105 11.51 -16.47 18.49
N LYS A 106 12.46 -16.56 19.41
CA LYS A 106 12.81 -15.48 20.32
C LYS A 106 14.00 -14.71 19.74
N VAL A 107 13.90 -13.38 19.72
CA VAL A 107 14.90 -12.47 19.18
C VAL A 107 15.19 -11.35 20.18
N SER A 108 16.42 -10.80 20.10
CA SER A 108 16.83 -9.64 20.91
C SER A 108 17.35 -8.49 20.05
N SER A 109 17.28 -8.64 18.71
CA SER A 109 17.68 -7.63 17.75
C SER A 109 16.47 -6.88 17.22
N PHE A 110 16.61 -5.56 17.08
CA PHE A 110 15.59 -4.65 16.60
C PHE A 110 16.18 -3.71 15.54
N GLY A 111 15.34 -3.26 14.61
CA GLY A 111 15.75 -2.36 13.52
C GLY A 111 16.49 -3.03 12.37
N GLU A 112 16.80 -4.32 12.48
CA GLU A 112 17.45 -5.13 11.45
C GLU A 112 16.52 -6.24 10.94
N GLU A 113 16.87 -6.83 9.80
CA GLU A 113 16.11 -7.91 9.16
C GLU A 113 16.35 -9.24 9.87
N LEU A 114 15.30 -9.81 10.44
CA LEU A 114 15.27 -11.10 11.12
C LEU A 114 14.75 -12.17 10.14
N GLN A 115 15.43 -13.30 10.04
CA GLN A 115 15.03 -14.41 9.18
C GLN A 115 14.19 -15.41 9.98
N ILE A 116 12.89 -15.46 9.71
CA ILE A 116 11.92 -16.30 10.41
C ILE A 116 11.54 -17.47 9.47
N PRO A 117 12.01 -18.70 9.73
CA PRO A 117 11.79 -19.82 8.84
C PRO A 117 10.31 -20.22 8.77
N VAL A 118 9.82 -20.46 7.55
CA VAL A 118 8.47 -21.01 7.28
C VAL A 118 8.65 -22.16 6.28
N LYS A 119 8.93 -23.34 6.79
CA LYS A 119 9.26 -24.53 5.98
C LYS A 119 8.06 -24.99 5.16
N ASN A 120 8.31 -25.32 3.88
CA ASN A 120 7.28 -25.77 2.92
C ASN A 120 6.06 -24.84 2.93
N PRO A 121 6.22 -23.54 2.65
CA PRO A 121 5.16 -22.56 2.83
C PRO A 121 4.00 -22.80 1.86
N ARG A 122 2.78 -22.63 2.36
CA ARG A 122 1.59 -22.47 1.52
C ARG A 122 1.65 -21.09 0.91
N LEU A 123 1.77 -21.04 -0.43
CA LEU A 123 1.95 -19.78 -1.13
C LEU A 123 0.60 -19.07 -1.33
N TRP A 124 0.63 -17.75 -1.19
CA TRP A 124 -0.51 -16.90 -1.51
C TRP A 124 -0.58 -16.66 -3.01
N SER A 125 -1.73 -16.88 -3.60
CA SER A 125 -2.05 -16.54 -5.00
C SER A 125 -3.54 -16.25 -5.16
N PRO A 126 -3.99 -15.73 -6.32
CA PRO A 126 -5.43 -15.56 -6.60
C PRO A 126 -6.26 -16.83 -6.41
N GLU A 127 -5.72 -17.98 -6.72
CA GLU A 127 -6.39 -19.28 -6.63
C GLU A 127 -6.31 -19.88 -5.22
N SER A 128 -5.30 -19.49 -4.44
CA SER A 128 -5.05 -19.99 -3.10
C SER A 128 -4.57 -18.86 -2.18
N PRO A 129 -5.47 -17.97 -1.75
CA PRO A 129 -5.09 -16.76 -0.99
C PRO A 129 -4.84 -17.08 0.49
N PHE A 130 -3.86 -17.94 0.76
CA PHE A 130 -3.54 -18.35 2.11
C PHE A 130 -2.77 -17.28 2.87
N LEU A 131 -3.29 -16.92 4.04
CA LEU A 131 -2.67 -15.97 4.96
C LEU A 131 -2.23 -16.69 6.23
N TYR A 132 -0.99 -16.45 6.62
CA TYR A 132 -0.45 -16.85 7.92
C TYR A 132 -0.79 -15.79 8.95
N ASP A 133 -1.24 -16.18 10.14
CA ASP A 133 -1.27 -15.27 11.27
C ASP A 133 0.16 -15.04 11.79
N VAL A 134 0.48 -13.81 12.16
CA VAL A 134 1.76 -13.42 12.74
C VAL A 134 1.49 -12.74 14.07
N GLU A 135 2.00 -13.30 15.16
CA GLU A 135 1.94 -12.69 16.49
C GLU A 135 3.34 -12.27 16.94
N ILE A 136 3.47 -11.03 17.38
CA ILE A 136 4.71 -10.45 17.87
C ILE A 136 4.49 -10.04 19.33
N GLU A 137 5.14 -10.74 20.24
CA GLU A 137 5.12 -10.48 21.68
C GLU A 137 6.40 -9.73 22.06
N LEU A 138 6.30 -8.47 22.42
CA LEU A 138 7.41 -7.66 22.91
C LEU A 138 7.59 -7.89 24.41
N GLN A 139 8.81 -8.17 24.82
CA GLN A 139 9.16 -8.44 26.21
C GLN A 139 10.20 -7.43 26.72
N LYS A 140 10.06 -7.03 27.98
CA LYS A 140 11.04 -6.25 28.72
C LYS A 140 11.25 -6.89 30.09
N ASP A 141 12.50 -7.05 30.54
CA ASP A 141 12.86 -7.79 31.78
C ASP A 141 12.19 -9.17 31.84
N GLY A 142 12.07 -9.85 30.69
CA GLY A 142 11.42 -11.16 30.57
C GLY A 142 9.90 -11.15 30.73
N LYS A 143 9.26 -9.98 30.85
CA LYS A 143 7.81 -9.83 30.95
C LYS A 143 7.24 -9.28 29.65
N THR A 144 6.12 -9.83 29.23
CA THR A 144 5.35 -9.31 28.07
C THR A 144 4.85 -7.92 28.36
N VAL A 145 5.19 -6.95 27.50
CA VAL A 145 4.78 -5.55 27.60
C VAL A 145 3.83 -5.16 26.47
N ASP A 146 3.89 -5.83 25.32
CA ASP A 146 3.04 -5.57 24.18
C ASP A 146 2.81 -6.82 23.33
N ILE A 147 1.65 -6.95 22.70
CA ILE A 147 1.31 -8.03 21.77
C ILE A 147 0.66 -7.45 20.55
N VAL A 148 1.29 -7.61 19.40
CA VAL A 148 0.77 -7.20 18.10
C VAL A 148 0.39 -8.41 17.28
N LYS A 149 -0.81 -8.40 16.72
CA LYS A 149 -1.31 -9.43 15.80
C LYS A 149 -1.40 -8.86 14.38
N SER A 150 -0.92 -9.63 13.45
CA SER A 150 -0.92 -9.29 12.02
C SER A 150 -1.08 -10.56 11.18
N TYR A 151 -0.96 -10.43 9.88
CA TYR A 151 -0.94 -11.54 8.94
C TYR A 151 0.06 -11.31 7.82
N ALA A 152 0.40 -12.38 7.09
CA ALA A 152 1.28 -12.33 5.93
C ALA A 152 0.90 -13.37 4.88
N GLY A 153 1.05 -13.03 3.61
CA GLY A 153 0.97 -13.96 2.49
C GLY A 153 2.37 -14.32 1.99
N MET A 154 2.71 -15.60 1.97
CA MET A 154 3.96 -16.07 1.37
C MET A 154 3.86 -16.02 -0.15
N ARG A 155 4.44 -14.99 -0.77
CA ARG A 155 4.42 -14.79 -2.22
C ARG A 155 5.66 -14.06 -2.71
N LYS A 156 6.00 -14.24 -3.99
CA LYS A 156 7.04 -13.51 -4.71
C LYS A 156 6.46 -12.98 -6.01
N ILE A 157 6.70 -11.72 -6.32
CA ILE A 157 6.46 -11.13 -7.64
C ILE A 157 7.82 -10.81 -8.27
N ALA A 158 7.99 -11.13 -9.55
CA ALA A 158 9.25 -10.90 -10.25
C ALA A 158 9.02 -10.66 -11.74
N LEU A 159 10.00 -10.04 -12.38
CA LEU A 159 10.12 -10.03 -13.84
C LEU A 159 11.16 -11.09 -14.25
N GLU A 160 10.73 -12.02 -15.06
CA GLU A 160 11.57 -13.08 -15.59
C GLU A 160 11.37 -13.20 -17.11
N ARG A 161 12.09 -14.09 -17.77
CA ARG A 161 11.94 -14.32 -19.21
C ARG A 161 11.27 -15.66 -19.47
N LYS A 162 10.19 -15.63 -20.25
CA LYS A 162 9.57 -16.82 -20.84
C LYS A 162 9.79 -16.78 -22.36
N ASP A 163 10.42 -17.79 -22.91
CA ASP A 163 10.73 -17.86 -24.35
C ASP A 163 11.47 -16.60 -24.88
N GLY A 164 12.39 -16.07 -24.06
CA GLY A 164 13.15 -14.87 -24.36
C GLY A 164 12.42 -13.54 -24.16
N LYS A 165 11.11 -13.56 -23.85
CA LYS A 165 10.27 -12.37 -23.63
C LYS A 165 10.12 -12.08 -22.14
N PRO A 166 10.17 -10.81 -21.71
CA PRO A 166 9.92 -10.44 -20.32
C PRO A 166 8.46 -10.76 -19.97
N CYS A 167 8.25 -11.36 -18.81
CA CYS A 167 6.96 -11.71 -18.26
C CYS A 167 6.94 -11.45 -16.76
N ILE A 168 5.77 -11.14 -16.22
CA ILE A 168 5.55 -11.08 -14.79
C ILE A 168 5.35 -12.51 -14.26
N TYR A 169 6.01 -12.82 -13.16
CA TYR A 169 5.91 -14.10 -12.46
C TYR A 169 5.37 -13.91 -11.07
N LEU A 170 4.44 -14.76 -10.68
CA LEU A 170 4.00 -14.90 -9.28
C LEU A 170 4.45 -16.29 -8.79
N ASN A 171 5.18 -16.33 -7.68
CA ASN A 171 5.64 -17.58 -7.08
C ASN A 171 6.41 -18.47 -8.08
N ASN A 172 7.33 -17.86 -8.82
CA ASN A 172 8.16 -18.52 -9.85
C ASN A 172 7.35 -19.14 -11.01
N LYS A 173 6.11 -18.69 -11.24
CA LYS A 173 5.26 -19.11 -12.37
C LYS A 173 4.80 -17.90 -13.17
N PRO A 174 4.75 -17.99 -14.52
CA PRO A 174 4.23 -16.90 -15.35
C PRO A 174 2.81 -16.53 -14.93
N LEU A 175 2.57 -15.22 -14.77
CA LEU A 175 1.28 -14.67 -14.37
C LEU A 175 0.69 -13.86 -15.53
N PHE A 176 -0.48 -14.27 -16.03
CA PHE A 176 -1.29 -13.40 -16.86
C PHE A 176 -2.23 -12.59 -15.96
N GLN A 177 -2.14 -11.27 -16.05
CA GLN A 177 -2.99 -10.36 -15.30
C GLN A 177 -4.14 -9.91 -16.19
N TYR A 178 -5.36 -10.14 -15.72
CA TYR A 178 -6.59 -9.71 -16.37
C TYR A 178 -7.47 -9.05 -15.33
N GLY A 179 -7.71 -7.74 -15.49
CA GLY A 179 -8.33 -6.99 -14.43
C GLY A 179 -9.07 -5.74 -14.89
N VAL A 180 -9.59 -5.04 -13.89
CA VAL A 180 -10.36 -3.83 -14.07
C VAL A 180 -9.66 -2.63 -13.45
N LEU A 181 -9.98 -1.43 -13.95
CA LEU A 181 -9.64 -0.16 -13.32
C LEU A 181 -10.76 0.19 -12.34
N ASP A 182 -10.39 0.46 -11.10
CA ASP A 182 -11.32 0.85 -10.03
C ASP A 182 -10.94 2.21 -9.47
N GLN A 183 -11.87 3.16 -9.48
CA GLN A 183 -11.66 4.52 -9.00
C GLN A 183 -12.25 4.75 -7.61
N GLY A 184 -13.02 3.80 -7.08
CA GLY A 184 -13.50 3.77 -5.69
C GLY A 184 -14.44 4.90 -5.31
N TRP A 185 -15.33 5.30 -6.22
CA TRP A 185 -16.34 6.33 -5.97
C TRP A 185 -17.72 5.71 -5.81
N TRP A 186 -18.47 6.22 -4.84
CA TRP A 186 -19.75 5.69 -4.42
C TRP A 186 -20.89 6.69 -4.71
N PRO A 187 -22.08 6.26 -5.14
CA PRO A 187 -23.18 7.16 -5.49
C PRO A 187 -23.65 8.04 -4.32
N ASP A 188 -23.65 7.50 -3.12
CA ASP A 188 -24.14 8.15 -1.90
C ASP A 188 -23.03 8.67 -0.99
N GLY A 189 -21.94 7.92 -0.85
CA GLY A 189 -20.82 8.25 0.03
C GLY A 189 -19.67 8.98 -0.67
N LEU A 190 -19.73 9.18 -1.97
CA LEU A 190 -18.66 9.75 -2.82
C LEU A 190 -17.33 9.00 -2.62
N TYR A 191 -16.42 9.55 -1.82
CA TYR A 191 -15.11 8.97 -1.55
C TYR A 191 -15.16 7.83 -0.51
N THR A 192 -16.26 7.73 0.26
CA THR A 192 -16.45 6.79 1.36
C THR A 192 -17.42 5.68 0.98
N ALA A 193 -17.01 4.43 1.12
CA ALA A 193 -17.90 3.29 0.95
C ALA A 193 -19.02 3.28 2.01
N PRO A 194 -20.24 2.85 1.67
CA PRO A 194 -21.37 2.84 2.59
C PRO A 194 -21.19 1.86 3.76
N SER A 195 -20.47 0.75 3.54
CA SER A 195 -20.19 -0.25 4.56
C SER A 195 -18.93 -1.06 4.23
N ASP A 196 -18.51 -1.92 5.15
CA ASP A 196 -17.41 -2.85 4.95
C ASP A 196 -17.79 -3.97 3.97
N GLU A 197 -19.02 -4.42 4.02
CA GLU A 197 -19.59 -5.41 3.10
C GLU A 197 -19.62 -4.88 1.66
N ALA A 198 -19.80 -3.57 1.47
CA ALA A 198 -19.73 -2.96 0.15
C ALA A 198 -18.31 -3.02 -0.41
N LEU A 199 -17.29 -2.75 0.42
CA LEU A 199 -15.87 -2.89 0.03
C LEU A 199 -15.55 -4.35 -0.35
N GLU A 200 -16.03 -5.34 0.44
CA GLU A 200 -15.83 -6.76 0.14
C GLU A 200 -16.58 -7.17 -1.14
N TYR A 201 -17.82 -6.68 -1.32
CA TYR A 201 -18.67 -6.99 -2.46
C TYR A 201 -18.01 -6.65 -3.79
N ASP A 202 -17.44 -5.46 -3.93
CA ASP A 202 -16.78 -5.04 -5.17
C ASP A 202 -15.63 -5.98 -5.54
N VAL A 203 -14.75 -6.29 -4.58
CA VAL A 203 -13.63 -7.23 -4.79
C VAL A 203 -14.13 -8.62 -5.18
N LYS A 204 -15.17 -9.10 -4.49
CA LYS A 204 -15.77 -10.39 -4.75
C LYS A 204 -16.40 -10.47 -6.13
N MET A 205 -17.17 -9.45 -6.53
CA MET A 205 -17.82 -9.40 -7.85
C MET A 205 -16.79 -9.35 -8.98
N VAL A 206 -15.72 -8.56 -8.84
CA VAL A 206 -14.62 -8.54 -9.82
C VAL A 206 -14.01 -9.94 -9.99
N LYS A 207 -13.82 -10.65 -8.87
CA LYS A 207 -13.29 -12.02 -8.91
C LYS A 207 -14.27 -13.02 -9.53
N GLU A 208 -15.55 -12.94 -9.20
CA GLU A 208 -16.62 -13.78 -9.78
C GLU A 208 -16.79 -13.59 -11.29
N MET A 209 -16.48 -12.38 -11.81
CA MET A 209 -16.42 -12.10 -13.24
C MET A 209 -15.19 -12.71 -13.93
N GLY A 210 -14.31 -13.38 -13.19
CA GLY A 210 -13.13 -14.05 -13.72
C GLY A 210 -11.86 -13.19 -13.80
N PHE A 211 -11.86 -12.00 -13.22
CA PHE A 211 -10.68 -11.17 -13.11
C PHE A 211 -9.79 -11.61 -11.93
N ASN A 212 -8.49 -11.40 -12.06
CA ASN A 212 -7.52 -11.69 -11.01
C ASN A 212 -6.78 -10.47 -10.48
N MET A 213 -7.07 -9.28 -11.03
CA MET A 213 -6.38 -8.04 -10.71
C MET A 213 -7.33 -6.84 -10.70
N ILE A 214 -7.07 -5.90 -9.79
CA ILE A 214 -7.68 -4.57 -9.76
C ILE A 214 -6.55 -3.54 -9.79
N ARG A 215 -6.63 -2.57 -10.71
CA ARG A 215 -5.84 -1.35 -10.60
C ARG A 215 -6.65 -0.32 -9.82
N LYS A 216 -6.22 -0.02 -8.59
CA LYS A 216 -6.80 1.07 -7.79
C LYS A 216 -6.23 2.39 -8.29
N HIS A 217 -7.06 3.10 -9.03
CA HIS A 217 -6.64 4.25 -9.82
C HIS A 217 -6.71 5.55 -9.04
N VAL A 218 -5.55 6.14 -8.80
CA VAL A 218 -5.30 7.44 -8.16
C VAL A 218 -6.08 7.69 -6.86
N LYS A 219 -6.39 6.62 -6.14
CA LYS A 219 -7.05 6.62 -4.83
C LYS A 219 -6.38 5.60 -3.89
N VAL A 220 -6.34 5.89 -2.60
CA VAL A 220 -5.94 4.95 -1.55
C VAL A 220 -7.16 4.62 -0.72
N GLU A 221 -7.52 3.34 -0.66
CA GLU A 221 -8.67 2.87 0.11
C GLU A 221 -8.36 2.71 1.60
N PRO A 222 -9.38 2.56 2.46
CA PRO A 222 -9.19 2.10 3.83
C PRO A 222 -8.49 0.74 3.87
N ALA A 223 -7.72 0.47 4.93
CA ALA A 223 -6.99 -0.79 5.10
C ALA A 223 -7.86 -2.05 4.93
N ARG A 224 -9.15 -1.96 5.26
CA ARG A 224 -10.14 -3.05 5.13
C ARG A 224 -10.32 -3.51 3.68
N TRP A 225 -10.30 -2.59 2.70
CA TRP A 225 -10.42 -2.97 1.30
C TRP A 225 -9.23 -3.84 0.85
N TYR A 226 -8.01 -3.48 1.27
CA TYR A 226 -6.82 -4.30 0.97
C TYR A 226 -6.88 -5.65 1.67
N TYR A 227 -7.38 -5.69 2.91
CA TYR A 227 -7.61 -6.96 3.61
C TYR A 227 -8.57 -7.87 2.84
N HIS A 228 -9.65 -7.34 2.27
CA HIS A 228 -10.55 -8.12 1.41
C HIS A 228 -9.83 -8.61 0.14
N CYS A 229 -8.97 -7.79 -0.48
CA CYS A 229 -8.12 -8.24 -1.59
C CYS A 229 -7.17 -9.37 -1.17
N ASP A 230 -6.53 -9.23 -0.01
CA ASP A 230 -5.60 -10.24 0.54
C ASP A 230 -6.31 -11.56 0.81
N LYS A 231 -7.48 -11.50 1.43
CA LYS A 231 -8.28 -12.66 1.82
C LYS A 231 -8.95 -13.37 0.64
N LEU A 232 -9.41 -12.60 -0.33
CA LEU A 232 -10.08 -13.12 -1.52
C LEU A 232 -9.12 -13.49 -2.65
N GLY A 233 -7.84 -13.10 -2.56
CA GLY A 233 -6.85 -13.37 -3.60
C GLY A 233 -7.03 -12.48 -4.83
N MET A 234 -7.12 -11.18 -4.63
CA MET A 234 -7.17 -10.20 -5.70
C MET A 234 -5.84 -9.46 -5.79
N LEU A 235 -5.17 -9.53 -6.91
CA LEU A 235 -3.93 -8.77 -7.16
C LEU A 235 -4.25 -7.29 -7.28
N VAL A 236 -3.39 -6.43 -6.73
CA VAL A 236 -3.60 -4.98 -6.74
C VAL A 236 -2.41 -4.27 -7.39
N TRP A 237 -2.70 -3.43 -8.36
CA TRP A 237 -1.86 -2.32 -8.77
C TRP A 237 -2.35 -1.09 -8.03
N GLN A 238 -1.49 -0.50 -7.22
CA GLN A 238 -1.83 0.67 -6.41
C GLN A 238 -1.22 1.93 -7.01
N ASP A 239 -2.06 2.81 -7.52
CA ASP A 239 -1.62 4.13 -7.95
C ASP A 239 -1.34 5.02 -6.73
N ILE A 240 -0.27 5.80 -6.81
CA ILE A 240 -0.06 6.92 -5.91
C ILE A 240 -0.93 8.07 -6.43
N PRO A 241 -1.83 8.64 -5.61
CA PRO A 241 -2.58 9.82 -6.00
C PRO A 241 -1.65 10.96 -6.40
N ASN A 242 -1.97 11.63 -7.49
CA ASN A 242 -1.17 12.75 -7.99
C ASN A 242 -2.01 14.01 -8.17
N ALA A 243 -1.33 15.13 -8.34
CA ALA A 243 -1.98 16.40 -8.65
C ALA A 243 -2.37 16.46 -10.12
N THR A 244 -3.25 17.37 -10.46
CA THR A 244 -3.59 17.66 -11.86
C THR A 244 -2.44 18.35 -12.60
N THR A 245 -2.57 18.36 -13.91
CA THR A 245 -1.62 18.93 -14.85
C THR A 245 -1.40 20.45 -14.70
N ASN A 246 -2.38 21.18 -14.19
CA ASN A 246 -2.36 22.66 -14.10
C ASN A 246 -1.65 23.22 -12.87
N THR A 247 -1.09 22.36 -12.02
CA THR A 247 -0.43 22.80 -10.80
C THR A 247 0.96 23.36 -11.12
N GLN A 248 1.25 24.58 -10.66
CA GLN A 248 2.61 25.12 -10.72
C GLN A 248 3.55 24.25 -9.91
N ARG A 249 4.57 23.71 -10.56
CA ARG A 249 5.56 22.88 -9.93
C ARG A 249 6.64 23.71 -9.26
N ASN A 250 7.00 23.32 -8.06
CA ASN A 250 8.12 23.82 -7.30
C ASN A 250 8.63 22.73 -6.35
N ASP A 251 9.75 22.94 -5.72
CA ASP A 251 10.41 21.97 -4.84
C ASP A 251 9.51 21.46 -3.72
N TRP A 252 8.59 22.31 -3.23
CA TRP A 252 7.63 21.91 -2.21
C TRP A 252 6.64 20.86 -2.73
N VAL A 253 6.08 21.06 -3.94
CA VAL A 253 5.12 20.12 -4.55
C VAL A 253 5.77 18.77 -4.80
N GLU A 254 7.00 18.77 -5.31
CA GLU A 254 7.76 17.55 -5.57
C GLU A 254 8.11 16.79 -4.29
N THR A 255 8.61 17.51 -3.28
CA THR A 255 8.93 16.94 -1.97
C THR A 255 7.67 16.42 -1.28
N ASN A 256 6.54 17.14 -1.38
CA ASN A 256 5.27 16.71 -0.79
C ASN A 256 4.76 15.44 -1.44
N PHE A 257 4.81 15.32 -2.77
CA PHE A 257 4.42 14.09 -3.47
C PHE A 257 5.22 12.88 -3.00
N VAL A 258 6.54 13.00 -2.92
CA VAL A 258 7.42 11.91 -2.44
C VAL A 258 7.10 11.55 -0.99
N ARG A 259 6.88 12.55 -0.12
CA ARG A 259 6.51 12.31 1.27
C ARG A 259 5.18 11.57 1.40
N GLU A 260 4.16 11.98 0.64
CA GLU A 260 2.85 11.32 0.65
C GLU A 260 2.92 9.91 0.07
N ALA A 261 3.66 9.71 -1.03
CA ALA A 261 3.92 8.38 -1.59
C ALA A 261 4.56 7.45 -0.55
N HIS A 262 5.59 7.91 0.17
CA HIS A 262 6.23 7.13 1.22
C HIS A 262 5.28 6.81 2.39
N ASN A 263 4.43 7.76 2.78
CA ASN A 263 3.44 7.53 3.84
C ASN A 263 2.42 6.45 3.42
N ILE A 264 1.89 6.53 2.20
CA ILE A 264 0.98 5.53 1.63
C ILE A 264 1.66 4.15 1.61
N MET A 265 2.87 4.08 1.07
CA MET A 265 3.63 2.84 0.98
C MET A 265 3.95 2.26 2.38
N ASN A 266 4.27 3.10 3.36
CA ASN A 266 4.49 2.66 4.74
C ASN A 266 3.22 2.09 5.37
N CYS A 267 2.06 2.71 5.16
CA CYS A 267 0.77 2.20 5.66
C CYS A 267 0.41 0.84 5.04
N LEU A 268 0.78 0.61 3.78
CA LEU A 268 0.40 -0.57 2.99
C LEU A 268 1.54 -1.57 2.78
N LYS A 269 2.70 -1.39 3.41
CA LYS A 269 3.92 -2.18 3.18
C LYS A 269 3.78 -3.67 3.45
N ASN A 270 2.87 -4.07 4.36
CA ASN A 270 2.62 -5.45 4.74
C ASN A 270 1.45 -6.11 3.98
N THR A 271 0.87 -5.44 2.97
CA THR A 271 -0.28 -5.93 2.19
C THR A 271 0.16 -6.93 1.13
N PRO A 272 -0.21 -8.22 1.20
CA PRO A 272 0.19 -9.23 0.20
C PRO A 272 -0.35 -8.98 -1.20
N SER A 273 -1.58 -8.49 -1.33
CA SER A 273 -2.25 -8.30 -2.63
C SER A 273 -1.60 -7.24 -3.51
N ILE A 274 -0.98 -6.20 -2.93
CA ILE A 274 -0.28 -5.18 -3.71
C ILE A 274 0.98 -5.79 -4.33
N ILE A 275 1.01 -5.87 -5.66
CA ILE A 275 2.12 -6.42 -6.42
C ILE A 275 2.87 -5.36 -7.23
N THR A 276 2.22 -4.23 -7.50
CA THR A 276 2.78 -3.13 -8.28
C THR A 276 2.38 -1.79 -7.69
N TRP A 277 3.34 -0.88 -7.57
CA TRP A 277 3.12 0.53 -7.32
C TRP A 277 3.14 1.29 -8.64
N VAL A 278 2.19 2.19 -8.84
CA VAL A 278 2.13 3.06 -10.02
C VAL A 278 2.37 4.49 -9.55
N ALA A 279 3.51 5.07 -9.95
CA ALA A 279 3.90 6.38 -9.45
C ALA A 279 3.10 7.51 -10.10
N PHE A 280 2.90 7.46 -11.42
CA PHE A 280 2.17 8.47 -12.17
C PHE A 280 1.19 7.84 -13.16
N ASN A 281 0.20 8.63 -13.59
CA ASN A 281 -0.76 8.24 -14.62
C ASN A 281 -0.82 9.31 -15.73
N GLU A 282 -0.57 8.92 -16.98
CA GLU A 282 -0.78 9.75 -18.17
C GLU A 282 -0.13 11.15 -18.11
N GLY A 283 0.99 11.27 -17.42
CA GLY A 283 1.67 12.55 -17.24
C GLY A 283 1.10 13.40 -16.08
N TRP A 284 -0.01 12.98 -15.47
CA TRP A 284 -0.57 13.71 -14.33
C TRP A 284 0.37 13.67 -13.14
N GLY A 285 0.54 14.83 -12.53
CA GLY A 285 1.48 14.95 -11.43
C GLY A 285 2.93 15.17 -11.88
N GLN A 286 3.27 14.92 -13.14
CA GLN A 286 4.53 15.29 -13.76
C GLN A 286 4.45 16.74 -14.28
N TYR A 287 5.55 17.28 -14.82
CA TYR A 287 5.48 18.58 -15.51
C TYR A 287 4.72 18.46 -16.83
N ASP A 288 3.71 19.29 -17.05
CA ASP A 288 2.79 19.17 -18.18
C ASP A 288 3.18 19.99 -19.42
N ARG A 289 4.18 20.84 -19.31
CA ARG A 289 4.55 21.77 -20.38
C ARG A 289 5.65 21.19 -21.26
N LYS A 290 5.46 21.24 -22.58
CA LYS A 290 6.43 20.75 -23.57
C LYS A 290 7.77 21.47 -23.51
N ASP A 291 7.79 22.72 -23.06
CA ASP A 291 8.99 23.55 -22.90
C ASP A 291 9.86 23.20 -21.68
N ILE A 292 9.47 22.20 -20.89
CA ILE A 292 10.17 21.75 -19.67
C ILE A 292 10.38 20.24 -19.62
N GLU A 293 10.51 19.58 -20.78
CA GLU A 293 10.65 18.13 -20.90
C GLU A 293 11.79 17.58 -20.04
N ASP A 294 12.96 18.21 -20.07
CA ASP A 294 14.12 17.79 -19.24
C ASP A 294 13.79 17.80 -17.74
N LYS A 295 13.01 18.77 -17.28
CA LYS A 295 12.55 18.85 -15.89
C LYS A 295 11.54 17.76 -15.55
N ARG A 296 10.64 17.45 -16.48
CA ARG A 296 9.67 16.36 -16.35
C ARG A 296 10.40 15.03 -16.18
N GLU A 297 11.33 14.73 -17.05
CA GLU A 297 12.12 13.52 -16.99
C GLU A 297 12.92 13.44 -15.68
N ALA A 298 13.66 14.48 -15.32
CA ALA A 298 14.46 14.53 -14.11
C ALA A 298 13.63 14.30 -12.84
N TYR A 299 12.47 14.97 -12.75
CA TYR A 299 11.57 14.78 -11.64
C TYR A 299 10.98 13.37 -11.62
N THR A 300 10.53 12.86 -12.77
CA THR A 300 9.97 11.50 -12.85
C THR A 300 10.99 10.47 -12.42
N ARG A 301 12.23 10.56 -12.89
CA ARG A 301 13.33 9.68 -12.47
C ARG A 301 13.58 9.73 -10.97
N MET A 302 13.62 10.93 -10.40
CA MET A 302 13.80 11.11 -8.95
C MET A 302 12.65 10.49 -8.16
N ALA A 303 11.40 10.81 -8.50
CA ALA A 303 10.22 10.32 -7.79
C ALA A 303 10.07 8.80 -7.88
N VAL A 304 10.24 8.22 -9.07
CA VAL A 304 10.18 6.76 -9.29
C VAL A 304 11.27 6.04 -8.50
N LYS A 305 12.49 6.57 -8.49
CA LYS A 305 13.58 6.01 -7.66
C LYS A 305 13.18 5.99 -6.18
N LYS A 306 12.54 7.06 -5.68
CA LYS A 306 12.06 7.11 -4.29
C LYS A 306 10.97 6.08 -4.02
N VAL A 307 10.08 5.82 -4.96
CA VAL A 307 9.09 4.74 -4.87
C VAL A 307 9.78 3.37 -4.88
N GLN A 308 10.75 3.15 -5.77
CA GLN A 308 11.52 1.89 -5.83
C GLN A 308 12.26 1.60 -4.51
N GLU A 309 12.87 2.60 -3.86
CA GLU A 309 13.55 2.46 -2.57
C GLU A 309 12.63 1.91 -1.46
N LYS A 310 11.32 2.05 -1.59
CA LYS A 310 10.31 1.61 -0.63
C LYS A 310 9.42 0.46 -1.13
N SER A 311 9.68 -0.08 -2.32
CA SER A 311 8.80 -1.08 -2.96
C SER A 311 8.73 -2.41 -2.22
N ASN A 312 9.73 -2.75 -1.42
CA ASN A 312 9.80 -4.02 -0.66
C ASN A 312 9.58 -5.25 -1.57
N GLY A 313 10.28 -5.29 -2.71
CA GLY A 313 10.18 -6.38 -3.68
C GLY A 313 8.92 -6.40 -4.54
N ARG A 314 8.14 -5.32 -4.55
CA ARG A 314 7.04 -5.12 -5.49
C ARG A 314 7.54 -4.41 -6.74
N LEU A 315 6.85 -4.63 -7.85
CA LEU A 315 7.15 -3.95 -9.11
C LEU A 315 6.74 -2.47 -9.04
N VAL A 316 7.41 -1.65 -9.82
CA VAL A 316 7.11 -0.22 -9.95
C VAL A 316 6.88 0.14 -11.40
N ASN A 317 5.68 0.63 -11.72
CA ASN A 317 5.36 1.29 -12.96
C ASN A 317 5.62 2.78 -12.79
N ALA A 318 6.43 3.35 -13.67
CA ALA A 318 6.85 4.74 -13.56
C ALA A 318 5.70 5.71 -13.86
N ALA A 319 5.07 5.53 -15.01
CA ALA A 319 3.90 6.30 -15.43
C ALA A 319 3.05 5.44 -16.36
N SER A 320 1.85 5.10 -15.90
CA SER A 320 0.92 4.30 -16.67
C SER A 320 0.42 5.09 -17.88
N GLY A 321 0.56 4.51 -19.06
CA GLY A 321 0.12 5.08 -20.34
C GLY A 321 1.24 5.75 -21.14
N TRP A 322 1.80 6.83 -20.67
CA TRP A 322 2.86 7.61 -21.35
C TRP A 322 3.69 8.45 -20.39
N PHE A 323 4.83 8.95 -20.87
CA PHE A 323 5.87 9.68 -20.11
C PHE A 323 6.56 8.83 -19.03
N ASP A 324 6.79 7.55 -19.32
CA ASP A 324 7.47 6.63 -18.41
C ASP A 324 9.00 6.75 -18.43
N TYR A 325 9.57 7.29 -19.51
CA TYR A 325 11.03 7.49 -19.71
C TYR A 325 11.86 6.21 -19.58
N GLU A 326 11.26 5.05 -19.80
CA GLU A 326 11.91 3.73 -19.68
C GLU A 326 12.54 3.50 -18.29
N ILE A 327 11.89 4.01 -17.26
CA ILE A 327 12.27 3.82 -15.85
C ILE A 327 11.17 3.02 -15.14
N GLY A 328 11.52 2.40 -14.00
CA GLY A 328 10.63 1.42 -13.40
C GLY A 328 10.84 0.02 -13.93
N ASP A 329 9.94 -0.87 -13.63
CA ASP A 329 10.08 -2.30 -13.96
C ASP A 329 9.31 -2.70 -15.21
N MET A 330 8.37 -1.88 -15.65
CA MET A 330 7.51 -2.16 -16.79
C MET A 330 7.04 -0.89 -17.47
N ILE A 331 6.69 -1.02 -18.74
CA ILE A 331 6.02 -0.01 -19.56
C ILE A 331 4.65 -0.55 -19.90
N ASP A 332 3.60 0.15 -19.57
CA ASP A 332 2.26 -0.09 -20.05
C ASP A 332 1.82 1.00 -21.03
N LYS A 333 0.79 0.72 -21.81
CA LYS A 333 0.25 1.66 -22.78
C LYS A 333 -1.25 1.73 -22.66
N HIS A 334 -1.76 2.94 -22.59
CA HIS A 334 -3.19 3.20 -22.72
C HIS A 334 -3.59 3.20 -24.20
N HIS A 335 -4.63 2.48 -24.50
CA HIS A 335 -5.18 2.43 -25.84
C HIS A 335 -6.71 2.57 -25.77
N TYR A 336 -7.24 3.58 -26.43
CA TYR A 336 -8.66 3.89 -26.45
C TYR A 336 -9.21 3.72 -27.87
N PRO A 337 -9.39 2.47 -28.35
CA PRO A 337 -9.97 2.22 -29.68
C PRO A 337 -11.43 2.68 -29.68
N LEU A 338 -11.86 3.21 -30.84
CA LEU A 338 -13.29 3.36 -31.07
C LEU A 338 -13.94 1.97 -31.01
N PRO A 339 -15.17 1.86 -30.44
CA PRO A 339 -15.91 0.62 -30.51
C PRO A 339 -15.97 0.14 -31.97
N ALA A 340 -15.70 -1.13 -32.18
CA ALA A 340 -15.92 -1.72 -33.49
C ALA A 340 -17.43 -1.61 -33.80
N VAL A 341 -17.78 -0.89 -34.87
CA VAL A 341 -19.14 -0.74 -35.38
C VAL A 341 -19.49 -2.03 -36.12
#